data_e8b0ab7eda76c61b3bd5e30c49463a12
#
_entry.id   e8b0ab7eda76c61b3bd5e30c49463a12
#
_cell.length_a   1.000
_cell.length_b   1.000
_cell.length_c   1.000
_cell.angle_alpha   90.00
_cell.angle_beta   90.00
_cell.angle_gamma   90.00
#
_symmetry.space_group_name_H-M   'P 1'
#
loop_
_entity.id
_entity.type
_entity.pdbx_description
1 polymer ?
#
loop_
_entity_poly.entity_id
_entity_poly.type
_entity_poly.pdbx_seq_one_letter_code
_entity_poly.pdbx_strand_id
1 'polypeptide(L)'
;MVKKLLLAVVLSSLVSAPALAINAKFREQLIRSGCNEQTEMDGSCDIHKTKAENQKSAELNNFLRDSVRGQNVDAAYNALEGYGFKNPQPLTWVKGKQKVTLKINDADVVTSATVAH
;
A
#
# COMPACT_ATOMS: atom_id res chain seq x y z
N MET A 1 8.97 -50.87 16.49
CA MET A 1 7.88 -49.89 16.68
C MET A 1 8.37 -48.57 17.23
N VAL A 2 9.13 -48.58 18.30
CA VAL A 2 9.64 -47.35 18.91
C VAL A 2 10.58 -46.58 17.96
N LYS A 3 11.41 -47.28 17.19
CA LYS A 3 12.31 -46.65 16.20
C LYS A 3 11.56 -45.92 15.09
N LYS A 4 10.43 -46.42 14.64
CA LYS A 4 9.62 -45.76 13.59
C LYS A 4 8.97 -44.49 14.09
N LEU A 5 8.53 -44.47 15.34
CA LEU A 5 7.96 -43.28 15.97
C LEU A 5 9.01 -42.17 16.14
N LEU A 6 10.23 -42.52 16.54
CA LEU A 6 11.34 -41.59 16.69
C LEU A 6 11.72 -40.95 15.36
N LEU A 7 11.77 -41.73 14.28
CA LEU A 7 12.08 -41.25 12.95
C LEU A 7 11.03 -40.22 12.45
N ALA A 8 9.76 -40.48 12.71
CA ALA A 8 8.68 -39.58 12.33
C ALA A 8 8.78 -38.23 13.02
N VAL A 9 9.14 -38.18 14.28
CA VAL A 9 9.32 -36.97 15.07
C VAL A 9 10.48 -36.15 14.53
N VAL A 10 11.61 -36.79 14.20
CA VAL A 10 12.80 -36.12 13.65
C VAL A 10 12.49 -35.48 12.30
N LEU A 11 11.76 -36.20 11.43
CA LEU A 11 11.37 -35.66 10.13
C LEU A 11 10.49 -34.42 10.26
N SER A 12 9.55 -34.42 11.18
CA SER A 12 8.69 -33.25 11.44
C SER A 12 9.48 -32.03 11.88
N SER A 13 10.49 -32.22 12.72
CA SER A 13 11.37 -31.14 13.18
C SER A 13 12.19 -30.55 12.06
N LEU A 14 12.69 -31.36 11.13
CA LEU A 14 13.48 -30.90 9.98
C LEU A 14 12.64 -30.09 8.99
N VAL A 15 11.37 -30.44 8.79
CA VAL A 15 10.48 -29.73 7.87
C VAL A 15 10.15 -28.34 8.35
N SER A 16 9.98 -28.12 9.66
CA SER A 16 9.60 -26.83 10.21
C SER A 16 10.75 -25.82 10.26
N ALA A 17 12.00 -26.27 10.40
CA ALA A 17 13.16 -25.37 10.53
C ALA A 17 13.41 -24.48 9.30
N PRO A 18 13.36 -24.96 8.04
CA PRO A 18 13.55 -24.11 6.86
C PRO A 18 12.48 -23.04 6.72
N ALA A 19 11.21 -23.34 7.04
CA ALA A 19 10.12 -22.39 6.98
C ALA A 19 10.33 -21.22 7.94
N LEU A 20 10.81 -21.47 9.15
CA LEU A 20 11.13 -20.42 10.12
C LEU A 20 12.27 -19.51 9.65
N ALA A 21 13.28 -20.06 9.00
CA ALA A 21 14.42 -19.29 8.49
C ALA A 21 14.01 -18.33 7.36
N ILE A 22 13.13 -18.76 6.46
CA ILE A 22 12.62 -17.93 5.37
C ILE A 22 11.77 -16.78 5.93
N ASN A 23 10.89 -17.07 6.89
CA ASN A 23 10.00 -16.09 7.48
C ASN A 23 10.74 -15.01 8.29
N ALA A 24 11.93 -15.27 8.77
CA ALA A 24 12.68 -14.30 9.55
C ALA A 24 13.03 -13.03 8.77
N LYS A 25 13.54 -13.16 7.54
CA LYS A 25 13.84 -12.00 6.68
C LYS A 25 12.60 -11.25 6.28
N PHE A 26 11.55 -11.94 5.90
CA PHE A 26 10.28 -11.34 5.51
C PHE A 26 9.66 -10.58 6.68
N ARG A 27 9.71 -11.17 7.86
CA ARG A 27 9.22 -10.52 9.09
C ARG A 27 9.97 -9.22 9.38
N GLU A 28 11.28 -9.20 9.20
CA GLU A 28 12.09 -8.00 9.39
C GLU A 28 11.67 -6.90 8.42
N GLN A 29 11.44 -7.23 7.16
CA GLN A 29 10.95 -6.28 6.16
C GLN A 29 9.57 -5.74 6.52
N LEU A 30 8.67 -6.60 7.01
CA LEU A 30 7.33 -6.17 7.46
C LEU A 30 7.42 -5.19 8.63
N ILE A 31 8.28 -5.45 9.61
CA ILE A 31 8.46 -4.57 10.75
C ILE A 31 8.99 -3.21 10.32
N ARG A 32 10.00 -3.18 9.46
CA ARG A 32 10.63 -1.95 8.96
C ARG A 32 9.66 -1.09 8.17
N SER A 33 8.83 -1.70 7.35
CA SER A 33 7.87 -1.02 6.48
C SER A 33 6.53 -0.75 7.15
N GLY A 34 6.27 -1.32 8.31
CA GLY A 34 4.97 -1.23 8.98
C GLY A 34 3.88 -2.02 8.29
N CYS A 35 4.23 -2.88 7.34
CA CYS A 35 3.29 -3.74 6.62
C CYS A 35 3.00 -5.03 7.39
N ASN A 36 1.95 -5.75 6.97
CA ASN A 36 1.70 -7.11 7.37
C ASN A 36 1.54 -7.97 6.10
N GLU A 37 1.44 -9.28 6.26
CA GLU A 37 1.34 -10.20 5.13
C GLU A 37 0.14 -9.86 4.23
N GLN A 38 -0.97 -9.49 4.83
CA GLN A 38 -2.20 -9.17 4.10
C GLN A 38 -2.05 -7.89 3.27
N THR A 39 -1.47 -6.82 3.85
CA THR A 39 -1.28 -5.55 3.15
C THR A 39 -0.22 -5.65 2.06
N GLU A 40 0.77 -6.50 2.24
CA GLU A 40 1.78 -6.76 1.21
C GLU A 40 1.17 -7.52 0.03
N MET A 41 0.35 -8.54 0.31
CA MET A 41 -0.30 -9.35 -0.72
C MET A 41 -1.31 -8.55 -1.56
N ASP A 42 -2.06 -7.65 -0.96
CA ASP A 42 -3.07 -6.85 -1.67
C ASP A 42 -2.48 -5.59 -2.31
N GLY A 43 -1.19 -5.33 -2.13
CA GLY A 43 -0.51 -4.18 -2.73
C GLY A 43 -0.76 -2.85 -2.04
N SER A 44 -1.44 -2.82 -0.90
CA SER A 44 -1.72 -1.56 -0.18
C SER A 44 -0.53 -1.04 0.61
N CYS A 45 0.50 -1.84 0.80
CA CYS A 45 1.70 -1.49 1.55
C CYS A 45 2.93 -2.03 0.83
N ASP A 46 4.00 -1.23 0.78
CA ASP A 46 5.25 -1.60 0.11
C ASP A 46 6.32 -1.93 1.15
N ILE A 47 6.79 -3.18 1.17
CA ILE A 47 7.82 -3.64 2.10
C ILE A 47 9.20 -3.03 1.83
N HIS A 48 9.40 -2.40 0.68
CA HIS A 48 10.64 -1.72 0.31
C HIS A 48 10.67 -0.26 0.74
N LYS A 49 9.58 0.25 1.30
CA LYS A 49 9.45 1.60 1.82
C LYS A 49 9.43 1.59 3.34
N THR A 50 9.72 2.74 3.94
CA THR A 50 9.66 2.89 5.40
C THR A 50 8.21 2.95 5.87
N LYS A 51 8.03 2.74 7.18
CA LYS A 51 6.71 2.86 7.82
C LYS A 51 6.09 4.24 7.60
N ALA A 52 6.89 5.30 7.72
CA ALA A 52 6.42 6.67 7.51
C ALA A 52 5.94 6.90 6.08
N GLU A 53 6.66 6.39 5.09
CA GLU A 53 6.28 6.50 3.68
C GLU A 53 4.98 5.75 3.39
N ASN A 54 4.82 4.54 3.94
CA ASN A 54 3.60 3.74 3.80
C ASN A 54 2.41 4.41 4.47
N GLN A 55 2.60 5.04 5.63
CA GLN A 55 1.54 5.79 6.31
C GLN A 55 1.07 6.99 5.48
N LYS A 56 1.99 7.73 4.88
CA LYS A 56 1.65 8.85 3.99
C LYS A 56 0.87 8.39 2.78
N SER A 57 1.27 7.27 2.20
CA SER A 57 0.56 6.68 1.06
C SER A 57 -0.85 6.24 1.44
N ALA A 58 -1.02 5.63 2.61
CA ALA A 58 -2.33 5.21 3.11
C ALA A 58 -3.24 6.40 3.38
N GLU A 59 -2.72 7.47 3.99
CA GLU A 59 -3.46 8.70 4.23
C GLU A 59 -3.91 9.35 2.92
N LEU A 60 -3.03 9.41 1.94
CA LEU A 60 -3.36 9.96 0.62
C LEU A 60 -4.43 9.12 -0.07
N ASN A 61 -4.32 7.80 -0.05
CA ASN A 61 -5.31 6.91 -0.66
C ASN A 61 -6.69 7.09 0.00
N ASN A 62 -6.74 7.21 1.32
CA ASN A 62 -7.98 7.46 2.05
C ASN A 62 -8.59 8.82 1.69
N PHE A 63 -7.76 9.85 1.61
CA PHE A 63 -8.19 11.18 1.21
C PHE A 63 -8.77 11.18 -0.22
N LEU A 64 -8.10 10.54 -1.17
CA LEU A 64 -8.57 10.47 -2.56
C LEU A 64 -9.89 9.71 -2.66
N ARG A 65 -10.04 8.62 -1.91
CA ARG A 65 -11.29 7.85 -1.88
C ARG A 65 -12.44 8.66 -1.31
N ASP A 66 -12.20 9.39 -0.22
CA ASP A 66 -13.27 10.05 0.54
C ASP A 66 -13.62 11.45 0.00
N SER A 67 -12.63 12.17 -0.56
CA SER A 67 -12.77 13.59 -0.88
C SER A 67 -12.59 13.92 -2.36
N VAL A 68 -12.13 12.99 -3.18
CA VAL A 68 -11.80 13.24 -4.60
C VAL A 68 -12.62 12.34 -5.52
N ARG A 69 -12.54 11.04 -5.34
CA ARG A 69 -13.27 10.09 -6.20
C ARG A 69 -14.77 10.24 -5.99
N GLY A 70 -15.51 10.25 -7.10
CA GLY A 70 -16.96 10.40 -7.06
C GLY A 70 -17.43 11.82 -6.83
N GLN A 71 -16.52 12.78 -6.69
CA GLN A 71 -16.83 14.19 -6.50
C GLN A 71 -16.84 14.93 -7.83
N ASN A 72 -17.59 16.04 -7.89
CA ASN A 72 -17.48 16.97 -9.00
C ASN A 72 -16.04 17.49 -9.09
N VAL A 73 -15.56 17.78 -10.31
CA VAL A 73 -14.18 18.21 -10.52
C VAL A 73 -13.82 19.46 -9.71
N ASP A 74 -14.75 20.41 -9.56
CA ASP A 74 -14.50 21.63 -8.78
C ASP A 74 -14.31 21.32 -7.30
N ALA A 75 -15.12 20.45 -6.75
CA ALA A 75 -15.02 20.01 -5.35
C ALA A 75 -13.72 19.21 -5.13
N ALA A 76 -13.37 18.35 -6.08
CA ALA A 76 -12.13 17.58 -6.03
C ALA A 76 -10.90 18.49 -6.08
N TYR A 77 -10.91 19.51 -6.92
CA TYR A 77 -9.83 20.49 -7.04
C TYR A 77 -9.64 21.26 -5.74
N ASN A 78 -10.73 21.72 -5.15
CA ASN A 78 -10.68 22.42 -3.86
C ASN A 78 -10.12 21.52 -2.76
N ALA A 79 -10.50 20.26 -2.73
CA ALA A 79 -10.01 19.30 -1.76
C ALA A 79 -8.51 19.05 -1.93
N LEU A 80 -8.03 18.87 -3.16
CA LEU A 80 -6.61 18.66 -3.46
C LEU A 80 -5.77 19.87 -3.10
N GLU A 81 -6.25 21.06 -3.42
CA GLU A 81 -5.58 22.32 -3.06
C GLU A 81 -5.48 22.46 -1.54
N GLY A 82 -6.56 22.18 -0.83
CA GLY A 82 -6.60 22.20 0.64
C GLY A 82 -5.66 21.20 1.29
N TYR A 83 -5.43 20.06 0.64
CA TYR A 83 -4.50 19.05 1.10
C TYR A 83 -3.04 19.43 0.89
N GLY A 84 -2.77 20.42 0.04
CA GLY A 84 -1.43 20.93 -0.22
C GLY A 84 -0.87 20.57 -1.59
N PHE A 85 -1.68 20.02 -2.48
CA PHE A 85 -1.28 19.75 -3.85
C PHE A 85 -1.28 21.01 -4.71
N LYS A 86 -0.41 21.03 -5.70
CA LYS A 86 -0.37 22.07 -6.75
C LYS A 86 -0.81 21.46 -8.07
N ASN A 87 -1.42 22.28 -8.91
CA ASN A 87 -1.97 21.84 -10.19
C ASN A 87 -1.14 22.44 -11.36
N PRO A 88 -0.06 21.75 -11.79
CA PRO A 88 0.76 22.25 -12.91
C PRO A 88 0.10 22.04 -14.26
N GLN A 89 -0.81 21.08 -14.39
CA GLN A 89 -1.52 20.77 -15.62
C GLN A 89 -2.95 20.32 -15.28
N PRO A 90 -3.91 20.47 -16.21
CA PRO A 90 -5.26 19.96 -15.99
C PRO A 90 -5.25 18.50 -15.60
N LEU A 91 -6.04 18.13 -14.59
CA LEU A 91 -6.18 16.76 -14.08
C LEU A 91 -4.90 16.17 -13.48
N THR A 92 -3.86 16.97 -13.28
CA THR A 92 -2.59 16.54 -12.68
C THR A 92 -2.27 17.38 -11.46
N TRP A 93 -2.03 16.72 -10.34
CA TRP A 93 -1.77 17.37 -9.05
C TRP A 93 -0.48 16.82 -8.45
N VAL A 94 0.36 17.69 -7.90
CA VAL A 94 1.68 17.33 -7.39
C VAL A 94 1.88 17.87 -5.98
N LYS A 95 2.41 17.03 -5.11
CA LYS A 95 2.84 17.41 -3.76
C LYS A 95 4.14 16.68 -3.44
N GLY A 96 5.28 17.41 -3.48
CA GLY A 96 6.58 16.79 -3.32
C GLY A 96 6.85 15.76 -4.40
N LYS A 97 7.08 14.52 -3.99
CA LYS A 97 7.32 13.40 -4.90
C LYS A 97 6.04 12.69 -5.35
N GLN A 98 4.90 13.04 -4.75
CA GLN A 98 3.62 12.42 -5.06
C GLN A 98 2.96 13.14 -6.22
N LYS A 99 2.44 12.37 -7.17
CA LYS A 99 1.73 12.88 -8.34
C LYS A 99 0.39 12.16 -8.44
N VAL A 100 -0.69 12.93 -8.48
CA VAL A 100 -2.04 12.41 -8.63
C VAL A 100 -2.57 12.79 -10.00
N THR A 101 -3.04 11.80 -10.75
CA THR A 101 -3.68 11.99 -12.04
C THR A 101 -5.14 11.62 -11.92
N LEU A 102 -6.02 12.53 -12.33
CA LEU A 102 -7.46 12.35 -12.26
C LEU A 102 -8.03 11.98 -13.64
N LYS A 103 -9.09 11.20 -13.62
CA LYS A 103 -9.95 10.96 -14.78
C LYS A 103 -11.35 11.41 -14.43
N ILE A 104 -12.00 12.10 -15.36
CA ILE A 104 -13.36 12.58 -15.21
C ILE A 104 -14.26 12.00 -16.31
N ASN A 105 -15.55 11.93 -16.03
CA ASN A 105 -16.56 11.52 -17.01
C ASN A 105 -17.20 12.76 -17.70
N ASP A 106 -18.18 12.53 -18.56
CA ASP A 106 -18.87 13.61 -19.29
C ASP A 106 -19.65 14.55 -18.37
N ALA A 107 -19.96 14.13 -17.14
CA ALA A 107 -20.64 14.95 -16.15
C ALA A 107 -19.67 15.72 -15.24
N ASP A 108 -18.36 15.76 -15.56
CA ASP A 108 -17.31 16.38 -14.77
C ASP A 108 -17.18 15.82 -13.35
N VAL A 109 -17.43 14.52 -13.22
CA VAL A 109 -17.25 13.78 -11.96
C VAL A 109 -15.96 12.96 -12.04
N VAL A 110 -15.16 13.01 -10.97
CA VAL A 110 -13.91 12.24 -10.89
C VAL A 110 -14.22 10.74 -10.77
N THR A 111 -13.85 9.98 -11.78
CA THR A 111 -14.06 8.53 -11.81
C THR A 111 -12.83 7.76 -11.31
N SER A 112 -11.65 8.36 -11.37
CA SER A 112 -10.40 7.71 -10.97
C SER A 112 -9.40 8.74 -10.49
N ALA A 113 -8.63 8.39 -9.47
CA ALA A 113 -7.49 9.15 -8.98
C ALA A 113 -6.33 8.18 -8.77
N THR A 114 -5.29 8.32 -9.56
CA THR A 114 -4.12 7.43 -9.57
C THR A 114 -2.91 8.14 -9.01
N VAL A 115 -2.20 7.49 -8.10
CA VAL A 115 -1.00 8.04 -7.46
C VAL A 115 0.25 7.42 -8.11
N ALA A 116 1.17 8.29 -8.53
CA ALA A 116 2.51 7.90 -8.95
C ALA A 116 3.54 8.47 -7.98
N HIS A 117 4.59 7.71 -7.74
CA HIS A 117 5.65 8.11 -6.82
C HIS A 117 6.96 8.35 -7.55
#